data_b62dbcc00d20091ab7fca9fdd724f0ee
#
_entry.id   b62dbcc00d20091ab7fca9fdd724f0ee
#
_cell.length_a   1.000
_cell.length_b   1.000
_cell.length_c   1.000
_cell.angle_alpha   90.00
_cell.angle_beta   90.00
_cell.angle_gamma   90.00
#
_symmetry.space_group_name_H-M   'P 1'
#
loop_
_entity.id
_entity.type
_entity.pdbx_description
1 polymer ?
#
loop_
_entity_poly.entity_id
_entity_poly.type
_entity_poly.pdbx_seq_one_letter_code
_entity_poly.pdbx_strand_id
1 'polypeptide(L)'
;MNGVTIREWNPSAVIRMVERNNRSNMEALGKELIEKIREQMVNTPRDPSKAFWSKELGAMHIPSAEGEYPAIMTKQLYDSLEYRVVGDTLQIGVGLDTPGEEGYAVYLEYGWTSSSGQFHARPYLRTSVFFNEDLIKKHLGIV
;
A
#
# COMPACT_ATOMS: atom_id res chain seq x y z
N MET A 1 -24.77 -8.75 -10.92
CA MET A 1 -24.51 -7.62 -10.03
C MET A 1 -23.00 -7.41 -9.93
N ASN A 2 -22.59 -6.22 -10.19
CA ASN A 2 -21.18 -5.87 -10.16
C ASN A 2 -20.84 -5.32 -8.78
N GLY A 3 -20.19 -6.13 -7.99
CA GLY A 3 -19.74 -5.72 -6.68
C GLY A 3 -18.22 -5.79 -6.60
N VAL A 4 -17.62 -4.89 -5.84
CA VAL A 4 -16.21 -4.97 -5.51
C VAL A 4 -16.08 -5.83 -4.26
N THR A 5 -15.24 -6.84 -4.34
CA THR A 5 -14.96 -7.70 -3.19
C THR A 5 -13.45 -7.73 -2.97
N ILE A 6 -13.04 -7.42 -1.75
CA ILE A 6 -11.67 -7.66 -1.32
C ILE A 6 -11.64 -9.09 -0.84
N ARG A 7 -11.00 -9.97 -1.62
CA ARG A 7 -11.09 -11.39 -1.36
C ARG A 7 -10.12 -11.91 -0.34
N GLU A 8 -8.95 -11.32 -0.27
CA GLU A 8 -7.98 -11.80 0.70
C GLU A 8 -6.91 -10.76 1.02
N TRP A 9 -6.45 -10.85 2.21
CA TRP A 9 -5.22 -10.25 2.68
C TRP A 9 -4.22 -11.37 2.85
N ASN A 10 -3.08 -11.28 2.20
CA ASN A 10 -2.04 -12.27 2.36
C ASN A 10 -0.77 -11.62 2.94
N PRO A 11 0.17 -12.42 3.48
CA PRO A 11 1.41 -11.89 4.06
C PRO A 11 2.32 -11.16 3.06
N SER A 12 2.04 -11.27 1.76
CA SER A 12 2.82 -10.59 0.73
C SER A 12 2.44 -9.12 0.52
N ALA A 13 1.57 -8.55 1.35
CA ALA A 13 1.10 -7.17 1.22
C ALA A 13 0.44 -6.89 -0.13
N VAL A 14 -0.48 -7.76 -0.54
CA VAL A 14 -1.24 -7.67 -1.79
C VAL A 14 -2.72 -7.49 -1.49
N ILE A 15 -3.34 -6.55 -2.19
CA ILE A 15 -4.81 -6.41 -2.23
C ILE A 15 -5.29 -6.96 -3.57
N ARG A 16 -6.32 -7.81 -3.53
CA ARG A 16 -6.98 -8.31 -4.73
C ARG A 16 -8.40 -7.82 -4.78
N MET A 17 -8.75 -7.18 -5.88
CA MET A 17 -10.10 -6.72 -6.17
C MET A 17 -10.63 -7.53 -7.34
N VAL A 18 -11.88 -7.98 -7.24
CA VAL A 18 -12.50 -8.81 -8.28
C VAL A 18 -13.62 -8.03 -8.93
N GLU A 19 -13.53 -7.87 -10.23
CA GLU A 19 -14.55 -7.26 -11.06
C GLU A 19 -14.71 -8.08 -12.33
N ARG A 20 -15.97 -8.28 -12.75
CA ARG A 20 -16.25 -9.04 -13.97
C ARG A 20 -16.31 -8.11 -15.17
N ASN A 21 -15.66 -8.51 -16.26
CA ASN A 21 -15.83 -7.92 -17.60
C ASN A 21 -15.30 -6.51 -17.80
N ASN A 22 -14.32 -6.03 -17.01
CA ASN A 22 -13.84 -4.67 -17.18
C ASN A 22 -12.33 -4.50 -16.95
N ARG A 23 -11.55 -5.25 -17.72
CA ARG A 23 -10.09 -5.26 -17.58
C ARG A 23 -9.45 -3.87 -17.72
N SER A 24 -9.89 -3.07 -18.73
CA SER A 24 -9.28 -1.75 -18.95
C SER A 24 -9.56 -0.79 -17.80
N ASN A 25 -10.74 -0.88 -17.20
CA ASN A 25 -11.07 -0.08 -16.02
C ASN A 25 -10.29 -0.53 -14.78
N MET A 26 -10.04 -1.82 -14.65
CA MET A 26 -9.20 -2.34 -13.56
C MET A 26 -7.75 -1.90 -13.71
N GLU A 27 -7.21 -1.87 -14.92
CA GLU A 27 -5.87 -1.35 -15.16
C GLU A 27 -5.76 0.13 -14.83
N ALA A 28 -6.74 0.93 -15.26
CA ALA A 28 -6.80 2.35 -14.94
C ALA A 28 -6.91 2.58 -13.44
N LEU A 29 -7.75 1.79 -12.75
CA LEU A 29 -7.90 1.86 -11.30
C LEU A 29 -6.60 1.51 -10.59
N GLY A 30 -5.93 0.44 -11.01
CA GLY A 30 -4.66 0.03 -10.42
C GLY A 30 -3.60 1.12 -10.51
N LYS A 31 -3.45 1.71 -11.68
CA LYS A 31 -2.53 2.82 -11.89
C LYS A 31 -2.86 4.01 -10.99
N GLU A 32 -4.12 4.39 -10.93
CA GLU A 32 -4.55 5.55 -10.13
C GLU A 32 -4.39 5.30 -8.63
N LEU A 33 -4.69 4.10 -8.14
CA LEU A 33 -4.47 3.76 -6.74
C LEU A 33 -2.98 3.79 -6.37
N ILE A 34 -2.10 3.30 -7.21
CA ILE A 34 -0.65 3.39 -6.98
C ILE A 34 -0.21 4.86 -6.89
N GLU A 35 -0.70 5.70 -7.78
CA GLU A 35 -0.41 7.14 -7.75
C GLU A 35 -0.91 7.80 -6.46
N LYS A 36 -2.10 7.41 -5.99
CA LYS A 36 -2.67 7.91 -4.73
C LYS A 36 -1.83 7.48 -3.53
N ILE A 37 -1.40 6.24 -3.48
CA ILE A 37 -0.52 5.74 -2.41
C ILE A 37 0.78 6.54 -2.40
N ARG A 38 1.41 6.71 -3.55
CA ARG A 38 2.66 7.45 -3.69
C ARG A 38 2.51 8.91 -3.26
N GLU A 39 1.42 9.55 -3.65
CA GLU A 39 1.12 10.92 -3.23
C GLU A 39 1.00 11.02 -1.71
N GLN A 40 0.30 10.08 -1.07
CA GLN A 40 0.16 10.05 0.37
C GLN A 40 1.49 9.81 1.08
N MET A 41 2.35 8.96 0.53
CA MET A 41 3.69 8.74 1.10
C MET A 41 4.56 10.00 1.07
N VAL A 42 4.41 10.81 0.03
CA VAL A 42 5.12 12.09 -0.09
C VAL A 42 4.57 13.12 0.91
N ASN A 43 3.25 13.18 1.06
CA ASN A 43 2.56 14.23 1.79
C ASN A 43 2.25 13.87 3.25
N THR A 44 2.50 12.63 3.68
CA THR A 44 2.18 12.21 5.03
C THR A 44 2.97 13.03 6.06
N PRO A 45 2.32 13.49 7.14
CA PRO A 45 3.02 14.22 8.19
C PRO A 45 4.11 13.36 8.84
N ARG A 46 5.24 13.97 9.11
CA ARG A 46 6.36 13.32 9.79
C ARG A 46 6.37 13.73 11.26
N ASP A 47 6.79 12.80 12.11
CA ASP A 47 6.87 13.03 13.56
C ASP A 47 8.33 13.25 13.97
N PRO A 48 8.77 14.49 14.21
CA PRO A 48 10.16 14.76 14.59
C PRO A 48 10.58 14.12 15.92
N SER A 49 9.63 13.81 16.80
CA SER A 49 9.93 13.17 18.08
C SER A 49 10.39 11.72 17.90
N LYS A 50 10.18 11.12 16.72
CA LYS A 50 10.57 9.76 16.39
C LYS A 50 11.79 9.70 15.47
N ALA A 51 12.48 10.82 15.25
CA ALA A 51 13.66 10.87 14.40
C ALA A 51 14.74 9.89 14.87
N PHE A 52 15.39 9.22 13.93
CA PHE A 52 16.47 8.28 14.21
C PHE A 52 17.54 8.33 13.12
N TRP A 53 18.75 7.88 13.47
CA TRP A 53 19.82 7.73 12.49
C TRP A 53 19.59 6.51 11.62
N SER A 54 19.55 6.70 10.30
CA SER A 54 19.43 5.61 9.35
C SER A 54 20.76 5.28 8.71
N LYS A 55 21.21 4.04 8.86
CA LYS A 55 22.44 3.56 8.22
C LYS A 55 22.30 3.53 6.69
N GLU A 56 21.12 3.20 6.21
CA GLU A 56 20.85 3.13 4.77
C GLU A 56 20.92 4.50 4.10
N LEU A 57 20.45 5.56 4.79
CA LEU A 57 20.52 6.92 4.29
C LEU A 57 21.85 7.62 4.58
N GLY A 58 22.57 7.17 5.61
CA GLY A 58 23.70 7.90 6.16
C GLY A 58 23.29 9.26 6.74
N ALA A 59 22.07 9.36 7.24
CA ALA A 59 21.47 10.61 7.73
C ALA A 59 20.33 10.33 8.70
N MET A 60 19.85 11.38 9.37
CA MET A 60 18.65 11.30 10.21
C MET A 60 17.42 11.09 9.35
N HIS A 61 16.54 10.19 9.77
CA HIS A 61 15.23 9.98 9.17
C HIS A 61 14.13 10.39 10.14
N ILE A 62 13.15 11.12 9.65
CA ILE A 62 11.96 11.50 10.41
C ILE A 62 10.78 10.69 9.85
N PRO A 63 10.31 9.66 10.58
CA PRO A 63 9.22 8.83 10.11
C PRO A 63 7.87 9.53 10.25
N SER A 64 6.84 8.95 9.62
CA SER A 64 5.46 9.34 9.89
C SER A 64 5.00 8.85 11.26
N ALA A 65 3.87 9.36 11.72
CA ALA A 65 3.24 8.88 12.96
C ALA A 65 2.65 7.48 12.74
N GLU A 66 2.44 6.76 13.85
CA GLU A 66 1.78 5.44 13.82
C GLU A 66 0.37 5.55 13.20
N GLY A 67 0.04 4.57 12.37
CA GLY A 67 -1.26 4.54 11.69
C GLY A 67 -1.32 5.38 10.41
N GLU A 68 -0.37 6.27 10.20
CA GLU A 68 -0.28 7.06 8.96
C GLU A 68 0.37 6.27 7.83
N TYR A 69 0.33 6.81 6.60
CA TYR A 69 1.09 6.24 5.50
C TYR A 69 2.58 6.24 5.82
N PRO A 70 3.35 5.26 5.30
CA PRO A 70 4.80 5.28 5.47
C PRO A 70 5.42 6.51 4.83
N ALA A 71 6.26 7.22 5.57
CA ALA A 71 7.06 8.31 5.00
C ALA A 71 8.20 7.72 4.16
N ILE A 72 8.54 8.39 3.06
CA ILE A 72 9.64 7.94 2.20
C ILE A 72 10.96 8.03 2.98
N MET A 73 11.69 6.92 3.00
CA MET A 73 13.04 6.86 3.55
C MET A 73 14.07 6.63 2.44
N THR A 74 14.10 5.42 1.85
CA THR A 74 15.01 5.09 0.75
C THR A 74 14.32 5.12 -0.61
N LYS A 75 13.03 5.35 -0.67
CA LYS A 75 12.16 5.20 -1.83
C LYS A 75 11.96 3.75 -2.29
N GLN A 76 12.53 2.76 -1.62
CA GLN A 76 12.40 1.36 -2.02
C GLN A 76 10.93 0.93 -2.06
N LEU A 77 10.15 1.20 -1.01
CA LEU A 77 8.72 0.89 -0.99
C LEU A 77 7.98 1.66 -2.08
N TYR A 78 8.25 2.96 -2.19
CA TYR A 78 7.63 3.83 -3.18
C TYR A 78 7.84 3.30 -4.60
N ASP A 79 9.07 2.89 -4.93
CA ASP A 79 9.44 2.41 -6.26
C ASP A 79 8.95 0.98 -6.51
N SER A 80 8.74 0.20 -5.44
CA SER A 80 8.34 -1.21 -5.53
C SER A 80 6.84 -1.43 -5.67
N LEU A 81 6.03 -0.37 -5.48
CA LEU A 81 4.58 -0.46 -5.63
C LEU A 81 4.22 -0.79 -7.07
N GLU A 82 3.38 -1.79 -7.24
CA GLU A 82 2.99 -2.26 -8.56
C GLU A 82 1.54 -2.74 -8.57
N TYR A 83 0.98 -2.86 -9.76
CA TYR A 83 -0.33 -3.48 -9.95
C TYR A 83 -0.29 -4.39 -11.17
N ARG A 84 -1.23 -5.34 -11.20
CA ARG A 84 -1.47 -6.15 -12.39
C ARG A 84 -2.91 -6.64 -12.40
N VAL A 85 -3.41 -6.95 -13.60
CA VAL A 85 -4.72 -7.56 -13.79
C VAL A 85 -4.53 -8.98 -14.28
N VAL A 86 -5.07 -9.94 -13.53
CA VAL A 86 -5.02 -11.37 -13.88
C VAL A 86 -6.45 -11.87 -13.95
N GLY A 87 -6.93 -12.16 -15.17
CA GLY A 87 -8.32 -12.52 -15.38
C GLY A 87 -9.26 -11.39 -14.98
N ASP A 88 -10.10 -11.63 -14.01
CA ASP A 88 -11.05 -10.67 -13.46
C ASP A 88 -10.59 -10.06 -12.13
N THR A 89 -9.30 -10.15 -11.83
CA THR A 89 -8.75 -9.72 -10.54
C THR A 89 -7.69 -8.63 -10.74
N LEU A 90 -7.86 -7.51 -10.06
CA LEU A 90 -6.83 -6.48 -9.90
C LEU A 90 -6.01 -6.79 -8.65
N GLN A 91 -4.70 -6.87 -8.81
CA GLN A 91 -3.75 -7.04 -7.71
C GLN A 91 -2.92 -5.77 -7.56
N ILE A 92 -2.79 -5.29 -6.34
CA ILE A 92 -1.98 -4.10 -6.01
C ILE A 92 -1.10 -4.46 -4.82
N GLY A 93 0.16 -4.10 -4.88
CA GLY A 93 1.06 -4.36 -3.77
C GLY A 93 2.53 -4.32 -4.15
N VAL A 94 3.30 -5.10 -3.42
CA VAL A 94 4.74 -5.26 -3.60
C VAL A 94 5.03 -6.74 -3.76
N GLY A 95 5.96 -7.08 -4.63
CA GLY A 95 6.38 -8.47 -4.80
C GLY A 95 5.33 -9.37 -5.46
N LEU A 96 4.54 -8.85 -6.39
CA LEU A 96 3.49 -9.61 -7.06
C LEU A 96 4.03 -10.78 -7.86
N ASP A 97 5.22 -10.63 -8.47
CA ASP A 97 5.89 -11.67 -9.25
C ASP A 97 6.97 -12.41 -8.47
N THR A 98 7.33 -11.93 -7.29
CA THR A 98 8.41 -12.49 -6.46
C THR A 98 7.94 -12.63 -5.01
N PRO A 99 6.97 -13.54 -4.73
CA PRO A 99 6.47 -13.74 -3.37
C PRO A 99 7.62 -14.09 -2.41
N GLY A 100 7.64 -13.44 -1.25
CA GLY A 100 8.70 -13.61 -0.25
C GLY A 100 9.80 -12.55 -0.32
N GLU A 101 9.83 -11.72 -1.35
CA GLU A 101 10.82 -10.65 -1.50
C GLU A 101 10.27 -9.26 -1.15
N GLU A 102 9.13 -9.21 -0.46
CA GLU A 102 8.46 -7.97 -0.09
C GLU A 102 9.24 -7.13 0.92
N GLY A 103 10.19 -7.74 1.60
CA GLY A 103 10.99 -7.06 2.60
C GLY A 103 10.14 -6.51 3.75
N TYR A 104 10.43 -5.30 4.19
CA TYR A 104 9.70 -4.69 5.30
C TYR A 104 8.30 -4.17 4.92
N ALA A 105 7.92 -4.21 3.65
CA ALA A 105 6.60 -3.77 3.17
C ALA A 105 5.44 -4.49 3.88
N VAL A 106 5.63 -5.78 4.18
CA VAL A 106 4.66 -6.59 4.93
C VAL A 106 4.50 -6.05 6.35
N TYR A 107 5.60 -5.74 7.00
CA TYR A 107 5.59 -5.24 8.38
C TYR A 107 4.91 -3.88 8.46
N LEU A 108 5.12 -3.00 7.50
CA LEU A 108 4.43 -1.72 7.47
C LEU A 108 2.93 -1.89 7.37
N GLU A 109 2.46 -2.80 6.53
CA GLU A 109 1.02 -3.03 6.33
C GLU A 109 0.35 -3.72 7.52
N TYR A 110 0.97 -4.77 8.05
CA TYR A 110 0.39 -5.59 9.11
C TYR A 110 0.88 -5.25 10.51
N GLY A 111 1.99 -4.52 10.60
CA GLY A 111 2.58 -4.15 11.88
C GLY A 111 3.64 -5.10 12.39
N TRP A 112 4.37 -4.64 13.36
CA TRP A 112 5.39 -5.43 14.08
C TRP A 112 5.50 -4.94 15.51
N THR A 113 6.06 -5.78 16.36
CA THR A 113 6.35 -5.42 17.76
C THR A 113 7.86 -5.24 17.92
N SER A 114 8.26 -4.07 18.42
CA SER A 114 9.65 -3.78 18.69
C SER A 114 10.18 -4.55 19.92
N SER A 115 11.50 -4.53 20.11
CA SER A 115 12.12 -5.16 21.30
C SER A 115 11.64 -4.54 22.61
N SER A 116 11.19 -3.30 22.59
CA SER A 116 10.60 -2.61 23.77
C SER A 116 9.15 -2.99 24.04
N GLY A 117 8.54 -3.86 23.21
CA GLY A 117 7.15 -4.28 23.35
C GLY A 117 6.14 -3.36 22.68
N GLN A 118 6.58 -2.31 21.99
CA GLN A 118 5.67 -1.40 21.27
C GLN A 118 5.27 -1.99 19.91
N PHE A 119 3.97 -1.91 19.61
CA PHE A 119 3.44 -2.28 18.30
C PHE A 119 3.49 -1.09 17.37
N HIS A 120 3.93 -1.32 16.14
CA HIS A 120 4.05 -0.31 15.10
C HIS A 120 3.34 -0.79 13.84
N ALA A 121 2.61 0.10 13.17
CA ALA A 121 2.02 -0.17 11.87
C ALA A 121 1.86 1.13 11.09
N ARG A 122 2.05 1.04 9.78
CA ARG A 122 1.81 2.15 8.85
C ARG A 122 1.14 1.56 7.61
N PRO A 123 -0.15 1.18 7.71
CA PRO A 123 -0.85 0.53 6.61
C PRO A 123 -1.00 1.49 5.44
N TYR A 124 -0.73 1.02 4.24
CA TYR A 124 -0.82 1.82 3.02
C TYR A 124 -1.77 1.20 1.99
N LEU A 125 -1.96 -0.10 2.01
CA LEU A 125 -2.86 -0.79 1.08
C LEU A 125 -4.31 -0.75 1.58
N ARG A 126 -4.57 -1.24 2.79
CA ARG A 126 -5.93 -1.22 3.38
C ARG A 126 -6.46 0.19 3.50
N THR A 127 -5.62 1.10 3.96
CA THR A 127 -5.96 2.51 4.11
C THR A 127 -6.35 3.12 2.77
N SER A 128 -5.61 2.80 1.71
CA SER A 128 -5.90 3.32 0.37
C SER A 128 -7.21 2.80 -0.19
N VAL A 129 -7.52 1.54 0.02
CA VAL A 129 -8.82 0.99 -0.39
C VAL A 129 -9.95 1.67 0.36
N PHE A 130 -9.79 1.83 1.66
CA PHE A 130 -10.82 2.45 2.50
C PHE A 130 -11.09 3.90 2.11
N PHE A 131 -10.04 4.70 1.92
CA PHE A 131 -10.20 6.13 1.61
C PHE A 131 -10.51 6.41 0.14
N ASN A 132 -10.34 5.44 -0.75
CA ASN A 132 -10.61 5.62 -2.18
C ASN A 132 -11.78 4.76 -2.66
N GLU A 133 -12.73 4.46 -1.80
CA GLU A 133 -13.90 3.66 -2.15
C GLU A 133 -14.69 4.26 -3.30
N ASP A 134 -14.90 5.58 -3.28
CA ASP A 134 -15.63 6.28 -4.35
C ASP A 134 -14.91 6.18 -5.70
N LEU A 135 -13.59 6.30 -5.69
CA LEU A 135 -12.76 6.12 -6.88
C LEU A 135 -12.89 4.71 -7.45
N ILE A 136 -12.84 3.71 -6.56
CA ILE A 136 -13.00 2.30 -6.93
C ILE A 136 -14.36 2.08 -7.57
N LYS A 137 -15.43 2.56 -6.95
CA LYS A 137 -16.78 2.43 -7.46
C LYS A 137 -16.95 3.11 -8.82
N LYS A 138 -16.37 4.30 -8.98
CA LYS A 138 -16.41 5.04 -10.24
C LYS A 138 -15.78 4.26 -11.39
N HIS A 139 -14.57 3.74 -11.18
CA HIS A 139 -13.86 3.00 -12.22
C HIS A 139 -14.55 1.68 -12.58
N LEU A 140 -15.16 1.03 -11.61
CA LEU A 140 -15.78 -0.27 -11.78
C LEU A 140 -17.28 -0.18 -12.12
N GLY A 141 -17.82 1.03 -12.25
CA GLY A 141 -19.23 1.22 -12.61
C GLY A 141 -20.21 0.82 -11.53
N ILE A 142 -19.80 0.86 -10.27
CA ILE A 142 -20.64 0.52 -9.13
C ILE A 142 -21.24 1.80 -8.55
N VAL A 143 -22.54 1.75 -8.32
CA VAL A 143 -23.30 2.88 -7.79
C VAL A 143 -23.47 2.76 -6.27
#